data_330ef822631faace68102ba964bca5e3
#
_entry.id   330ef822631faace68102ba964bca5e3
#
_cell.length_a   1.000
_cell.length_b   1.000
_cell.length_c   1.000
_cell.angle_alpha   90.00
_cell.angle_beta   90.00
_cell.angle_gamma   90.00
#
_symmetry.space_group_name_H-M   'P 1'
#
loop_
_entity.id
_entity.type
_entity.pdbx_description
1 polymer ?
#
loop_
_entity_poly.entity_id
_entity_poly.type
_entity_poly.pdbx_seq_one_letter_code
_entity_poly.pdbx_strand_id
1 'polypeptide(L)'
;MPSDAPVYESLLSHTPKINQQLARYGVKFGLYKNGEFNERLFPFDAIPRVIKKDVWSMLERGLAQRVDALNAYLTDIYGEKQIVRDGVVPEDFAFASSGYLPQCEGITPPGGIYSHISGIDLVEGENDEWFVLEDNLRIPSGASYPLVARQLCRRCDAETFRNTPIADNRDYGERLRRVLGHVNTGGLNVVLTPGRYNAAYFEHTYLAEKAGAVLAEPQELFVEDERLYYRGHSGKQLVGAVYRRLSDEFLDPLCFRADSLIGVPNLMSAYRAGNVAVVNAPGNGAADDKGIYYFVPKMVEYYLNEKPILKNAPTYLPFYPDDMAYVQDHADSLVIKDVAEAGGYGVVFGSSLEPKKLEDLKALIRREPRRFIAQKVVDFLCLPTFIDGQIVPRKADLRAFVLSGARTEVWPSGLTRYSREEGSAIVNSSQGGGFKDTWVLS
;
A
#
# COMPACT_ATOMS: atom_id res chain seq x y z
N MET A 1 -32.33 5.67 -2.33
CA MET A 1 -31.49 5.86 -3.54
C MET A 1 -30.98 7.29 -3.48
N PRO A 2 -29.66 7.55 -3.51
CA PRO A 2 -29.16 8.92 -3.60
C PRO A 2 -29.60 9.54 -4.93
N SER A 3 -29.78 10.85 -4.95
CA SER A 3 -30.21 11.68 -6.09
C SER A 3 -29.26 11.70 -7.29
N ASP A 4 -28.21 10.88 -7.28
CA ASP A 4 -27.08 10.91 -8.23
C ASP A 4 -27.20 9.86 -9.35
N ALA A 5 -28.35 9.17 -9.45
CA ALA A 5 -28.58 8.13 -10.44
C ALA A 5 -28.30 8.55 -11.92
N PRO A 6 -28.64 9.78 -12.37
CA PRO A 6 -28.44 10.17 -13.77
C PRO A 6 -26.96 10.25 -14.19
N VAL A 7 -26.05 10.55 -13.25
CA VAL A 7 -24.61 10.75 -13.56
C VAL A 7 -23.94 9.42 -13.94
N TYR A 8 -24.44 8.30 -13.44
CA TYR A 8 -23.83 7.00 -13.65
C TYR A 8 -24.29 6.28 -14.91
N GLU A 9 -25.49 6.57 -15.42
CA GLU A 9 -26.04 5.89 -16.60
C GLU A 9 -25.18 6.09 -17.84
N SER A 10 -24.68 7.31 -18.05
CA SER A 10 -23.78 7.60 -19.16
C SER A 10 -22.46 6.83 -19.05
N LEU A 11 -21.82 6.83 -17.88
CA LEU A 11 -20.58 6.09 -17.64
C LEU A 11 -20.78 4.59 -17.77
N LEU A 12 -21.91 4.05 -17.30
CA LEU A 12 -22.21 2.62 -17.39
C LEU A 12 -22.28 2.13 -18.82
N SER A 13 -22.87 2.90 -19.72
CA SER A 13 -22.95 2.56 -21.15
C SER A 13 -21.55 2.41 -21.79
N HIS A 14 -20.54 3.09 -21.22
CA HIS A 14 -19.17 3.07 -21.71
C HIS A 14 -18.29 2.02 -21.03
N THR A 15 -18.76 1.33 -19.98
CA THR A 15 -17.98 0.35 -19.20
C THR A 15 -17.30 -0.72 -20.08
N PRO A 16 -17.98 -1.38 -21.05
CA PRO A 16 -17.34 -2.39 -21.89
C PRO A 16 -16.19 -1.80 -22.71
N LYS A 17 -16.37 -0.61 -23.26
CA LYS A 17 -15.36 0.10 -24.07
C LYS A 17 -14.16 0.51 -23.21
N ILE A 18 -14.40 0.99 -21.99
CA ILE A 18 -13.34 1.35 -21.03
C ILE A 18 -12.53 0.11 -20.65
N ASN A 19 -13.18 -0.98 -20.28
CA ASN A 19 -12.50 -2.24 -19.95
C ASN A 19 -11.67 -2.79 -21.12
N GLN A 20 -12.19 -2.71 -22.34
CA GLN A 20 -11.44 -3.09 -23.56
C GLN A 20 -10.19 -2.22 -23.74
N GLN A 21 -10.29 -0.91 -23.48
CA GLN A 21 -9.16 0.00 -23.57
C GLN A 21 -8.13 -0.28 -22.45
N LEU A 22 -8.57 -0.49 -21.21
CA LEU A 22 -7.71 -0.89 -20.10
C LEU A 22 -6.91 -2.15 -20.42
N ALA A 23 -7.58 -3.14 -21.03
CA ALA A 23 -6.93 -4.37 -21.51
C ALA A 23 -5.84 -4.08 -22.55
N ARG A 24 -6.11 -3.17 -23.52
CA ARG A 24 -5.14 -2.75 -24.55
C ARG A 24 -3.95 -1.97 -23.96
N TYR A 25 -4.16 -1.21 -22.92
CA TYR A 25 -3.08 -0.54 -22.17
C TYR A 25 -2.25 -1.52 -21.32
N GLY A 26 -2.67 -2.79 -21.23
CA GLY A 26 -2.00 -3.78 -20.41
C GLY A 26 -2.31 -3.63 -18.91
N VAL A 27 -3.47 -3.03 -18.57
CA VAL A 27 -3.96 -2.93 -17.18
C VAL A 27 -4.42 -4.32 -16.75
N LYS A 28 -3.45 -5.12 -16.39
CA LYS A 28 -3.60 -6.51 -15.94
C LYS A 28 -2.98 -6.65 -14.56
N PHE A 29 -3.42 -7.65 -13.86
CA PHE A 29 -2.82 -8.07 -12.61
C PHE A 29 -2.32 -9.50 -12.77
N GLY A 30 -1.02 -9.70 -12.54
CA GLY A 30 -0.41 -11.02 -12.61
C GLY A 30 -0.59 -11.77 -11.30
N LEU A 31 -0.97 -13.02 -11.38
CA LEU A 31 -1.08 -13.92 -10.25
C LEU A 31 -0.26 -15.18 -10.50
N TYR A 32 0.49 -15.59 -9.49
CA TYR A 32 1.07 -16.93 -9.46
C TYR A 32 0.06 -17.89 -8.81
N LYS A 33 -0.37 -18.88 -9.56
CA LYS A 33 -1.22 -19.96 -9.06
C LYS A 33 -0.57 -21.29 -9.42
N ASN A 34 -0.27 -22.12 -8.42
CA ASN A 34 0.38 -23.43 -8.61
C ASN A 34 1.72 -23.35 -9.38
N GLY A 35 2.49 -22.29 -9.21
CA GLY A 35 3.76 -22.08 -9.90
C GLY A 35 3.66 -21.51 -11.32
N GLU A 36 2.45 -21.33 -11.84
CA GLU A 36 2.21 -20.72 -13.14
C GLU A 36 1.84 -19.24 -13.01
N PHE A 37 2.43 -18.42 -13.86
CA PHE A 37 2.11 -16.99 -13.96
C PHE A 37 0.86 -16.81 -14.83
N ASN A 38 -0.23 -16.35 -14.25
CA ASN A 38 -1.49 -16.08 -14.93
C ASN A 38 -1.78 -14.58 -14.90
N GLU A 39 -1.79 -13.94 -16.05
CA GLU A 39 -2.27 -12.56 -16.18
C GLU A 39 -3.79 -12.55 -16.39
N ARG A 40 -4.48 -11.74 -15.61
CA ARG A 40 -5.88 -11.45 -15.88
C ARG A 40 -6.14 -9.96 -15.86
N LEU A 41 -7.19 -9.56 -16.56
CA LEU A 41 -7.68 -8.19 -16.49
C LEU A 41 -8.08 -7.87 -15.04
N PHE A 42 -7.79 -6.66 -14.64
CA PHE A 42 -8.31 -6.10 -13.40
C PHE A 42 -9.65 -5.43 -13.72
N PRO A 43 -10.80 -6.04 -13.36
CA PRO A 43 -12.11 -5.54 -13.78
C PRO A 43 -12.37 -4.16 -13.23
N PHE A 44 -12.72 -3.22 -14.11
CA PHE A 44 -13.10 -1.87 -13.76
C PHE A 44 -14.62 -1.70 -13.78
N ASP A 45 -15.16 -1.11 -12.72
CA ASP A 45 -16.53 -0.65 -12.65
C ASP A 45 -16.58 0.87 -12.80
N ALA A 46 -17.36 1.35 -13.76
CA ALA A 46 -17.47 2.77 -14.07
C ALA A 46 -18.27 3.59 -13.04
N ILE A 47 -19.03 2.94 -12.14
CA ILE A 47 -19.67 3.65 -11.02
C ILE A 47 -18.58 4.07 -10.04
N PRO A 48 -18.27 5.37 -9.88
CA PRO A 48 -17.20 5.80 -9.00
C PRO A 48 -17.59 5.67 -7.52
N ARG A 49 -16.60 5.58 -6.64
CA ARG A 49 -16.78 5.92 -5.24
C ARG A 49 -16.70 7.44 -5.10
N VAL A 50 -17.73 8.06 -4.59
CA VAL A 50 -17.76 9.51 -4.35
C VAL A 50 -17.49 9.79 -2.88
N ILE A 51 -16.51 10.63 -2.58
CA ILE A 51 -16.16 11.08 -1.23
C ILE A 51 -16.38 12.58 -1.15
N LYS A 52 -17.18 13.03 -0.19
CA LYS A 52 -17.46 14.44 0.05
C LYS A 52 -16.21 15.19 0.50
N LYS A 53 -16.15 16.48 0.22
CA LYS A 53 -15.01 17.36 0.53
C LYS A 53 -14.64 17.36 2.02
N ASP A 54 -15.61 17.48 2.90
CA ASP A 54 -15.42 17.50 4.35
C ASP A 54 -14.86 16.18 4.88
N VAL A 55 -15.42 15.05 4.41
CA VAL A 55 -14.90 13.70 4.73
C VAL A 55 -13.46 13.56 4.22
N TRP A 56 -13.20 13.96 2.97
CA TRP A 56 -11.83 13.89 2.44
C TRP A 56 -10.85 14.76 3.22
N SER A 57 -11.24 15.95 3.62
CA SER A 57 -10.39 16.84 4.41
C SER A 57 -10.04 16.25 5.79
N MET A 58 -10.93 15.48 6.38
CA MET A 58 -10.66 14.72 7.59
C MET A 58 -9.69 13.56 7.31
N LEU A 59 -9.95 12.77 6.26
CA LEU A 59 -9.06 11.67 5.84
C LEU A 59 -7.65 12.18 5.52
N GLU A 60 -7.54 13.26 4.75
CA GLU A 60 -6.25 13.85 4.36
C GLU A 60 -5.40 14.20 5.58
N ARG A 61 -5.97 14.90 6.56
CA ARG A 61 -5.25 15.25 7.81
C ARG A 61 -4.86 14.02 8.61
N GLY A 62 -5.78 13.07 8.75
CA GLY A 62 -5.52 11.86 9.53
C GLY A 62 -4.52 10.91 8.87
N LEU A 63 -4.52 10.83 7.54
CA LEU A 63 -3.55 10.06 6.77
C LEU A 63 -2.14 10.68 6.86
N ALA A 64 -2.04 12.01 6.72
CA ALA A 64 -0.77 12.70 6.87
C ALA A 64 -0.20 12.51 8.29
N GLN A 65 -1.01 12.76 9.33
CA GLN A 65 -0.65 12.54 10.72
C GLN A 65 -0.13 11.11 10.97
N ARG A 66 -0.85 10.11 10.44
CA ARG A 66 -0.49 8.70 10.60
C ARG A 66 0.86 8.36 9.98
N VAL A 67 1.10 8.81 8.75
CA VAL A 67 2.35 8.54 8.03
C VAL A 67 3.52 9.30 8.65
N ASP A 68 3.31 10.51 9.16
CA ASP A 68 4.35 11.25 9.90
C ASP A 68 4.74 10.52 11.19
N ALA A 69 3.78 9.97 11.94
CA ALA A 69 4.06 9.15 13.12
C ALA A 69 4.80 7.85 12.78
N LEU A 70 4.45 7.20 11.67
CA LEU A 70 5.13 5.99 11.18
C LEU A 70 6.58 6.29 10.74
N ASN A 71 6.82 7.42 10.08
CA ASN A 71 8.18 7.86 9.74
C ASN A 71 9.01 8.21 10.97
N ALA A 72 8.41 8.86 11.98
CA ALA A 72 9.06 9.13 13.26
C ALA A 72 9.43 7.82 13.99
N TYR A 73 8.52 6.84 14.01
CA TYR A 73 8.78 5.52 14.55
C TYR A 73 9.97 4.83 13.84
N LEU A 74 10.00 4.84 12.51
CA LEU A 74 11.11 4.24 11.74
C LEU A 74 12.44 4.95 12.04
N THR A 75 12.43 6.26 12.15
CA THR A 75 13.62 7.05 12.54
C THR A 75 14.12 6.63 13.91
N ASP A 76 13.20 6.47 14.87
CA ASP A 76 13.53 6.12 16.25
C ASP A 76 14.06 4.69 16.39
N ILE A 77 13.41 3.69 15.79
CA ILE A 77 13.84 2.28 15.94
C ILE A 77 15.17 1.95 15.25
N TYR A 78 15.53 2.68 14.20
CA TYR A 78 16.85 2.57 13.58
C TYR A 78 17.90 3.51 14.19
N GLY A 79 17.48 4.41 15.07
CA GLY A 79 18.31 5.37 15.81
C GLY A 79 18.31 5.11 17.31
N GLU A 80 17.67 5.98 18.07
CA GLU A 80 17.72 6.02 19.54
C GLU A 80 16.89 4.93 20.23
N LYS A 81 15.91 4.33 19.57
CA LYS A 81 15.01 3.26 20.08
C LYS A 81 14.22 3.69 21.32
N GLN A 82 13.83 4.96 21.37
CA GLN A 82 13.30 5.59 22.59
C GLN A 82 11.90 5.07 22.91
N ILE A 83 11.03 4.89 21.91
CA ILE A 83 9.68 4.36 22.11
C ILE A 83 9.67 2.95 22.72
N VAL A 84 10.71 2.16 22.44
CA VAL A 84 10.89 0.82 23.04
C VAL A 84 11.39 0.95 24.47
N ARG A 85 12.38 1.81 24.73
CA ARG A 85 12.88 2.05 26.09
C ARG A 85 11.79 2.58 27.03
N ASP A 86 10.88 3.40 26.50
CA ASP A 86 9.76 3.96 27.25
C ASP A 86 8.57 2.98 27.38
N GLY A 87 8.70 1.78 26.79
CA GLY A 87 7.73 0.70 26.93
C GLY A 87 6.41 0.93 26.17
N VAL A 88 6.35 1.87 25.24
CA VAL A 88 5.15 2.14 24.42
C VAL A 88 4.95 1.05 23.36
N VAL A 89 6.04 0.63 22.71
CA VAL A 89 6.09 -0.54 21.82
C VAL A 89 7.00 -1.58 22.41
N PRO A 90 6.52 -2.81 22.68
CA PRO A 90 7.37 -3.87 23.21
C PRO A 90 8.48 -4.26 22.23
N GLU A 91 9.64 -4.63 22.77
CA GLU A 91 10.80 -5.10 22.02
C GLU A 91 10.45 -6.27 21.08
N ASP A 92 9.61 -7.20 21.55
CA ASP A 92 9.08 -8.33 20.78
C ASP A 92 8.33 -7.91 19.50
N PHE A 93 7.78 -6.70 19.44
CA PHE A 93 7.15 -6.17 18.25
C PHE A 93 8.10 -5.35 17.41
N ALA A 94 8.95 -4.54 18.01
CA ALA A 94 9.85 -3.65 17.28
C ALA A 94 10.93 -4.43 16.51
N PHE A 95 11.60 -5.40 17.17
CA PHE A 95 12.79 -6.05 16.62
C PHE A 95 12.59 -7.49 16.16
N ALA A 96 11.52 -8.16 16.57
CA ALA A 96 11.17 -9.49 16.07
C ALA A 96 10.36 -9.47 14.77
N SER A 97 10.00 -8.29 14.25
CA SER A 97 9.39 -8.15 12.95
C SER A 97 10.36 -8.58 11.84
N SER A 98 9.91 -9.39 10.90
CA SER A 98 10.70 -9.76 9.71
C SER A 98 11.03 -8.55 8.82
N GLY A 99 10.32 -7.44 9.00
CA GLY A 99 10.59 -6.18 8.31
C GLY A 99 11.67 -5.32 8.96
N TYR A 100 12.05 -5.63 10.21
CA TYR A 100 13.18 -4.97 10.86
C TYR A 100 14.50 -5.55 10.35
N LEU A 101 15.35 -4.69 9.81
CA LEU A 101 16.61 -5.09 9.20
C LEU A 101 17.80 -4.52 10.00
N PRO A 102 18.49 -5.34 10.82
CA PRO A 102 19.67 -4.88 11.55
C PRO A 102 20.74 -4.24 10.67
N GLN A 103 20.81 -4.64 9.38
CA GLN A 103 21.73 -4.07 8.39
C GLN A 103 21.47 -2.59 8.11
N CYS A 104 20.30 -2.07 8.47
CA CYS A 104 19.91 -0.67 8.28
C CYS A 104 20.11 0.18 9.54
N GLU A 105 20.53 -0.41 10.68
CA GLU A 105 20.82 0.35 11.90
C GLU A 105 21.91 1.39 11.67
N GLY A 106 21.72 2.57 12.21
CA GLY A 106 22.67 3.70 12.11
C GLY A 106 22.74 4.34 10.73
N ILE A 107 21.91 3.92 9.77
CA ILE A 107 21.80 4.58 8.46
C ILE A 107 20.68 5.61 8.51
N THR A 108 21.00 6.86 8.25
CA THR A 108 19.99 7.89 8.02
C THR A 108 19.71 7.98 6.52
N PRO A 109 18.50 7.68 6.06
CA PRO A 109 18.14 7.83 4.66
C PRO A 109 18.33 9.27 4.16
N PRO A 110 18.72 9.50 2.91
CA PRO A 110 18.69 10.83 2.32
C PRO A 110 17.33 11.51 2.51
N GLY A 111 17.34 12.74 3.04
CA GLY A 111 16.13 13.47 3.44
C GLY A 111 15.50 13.04 4.77
N GLY A 112 16.03 12.03 5.46
CA GLY A 112 15.53 11.55 6.77
C GLY A 112 14.18 10.84 6.72
N ILE A 113 13.72 10.43 5.53
CA ILE A 113 12.40 9.80 5.31
C ILE A 113 12.59 8.32 4.99
N TYR A 114 11.87 7.45 5.68
CA TYR A 114 11.88 6.00 5.44
C TYR A 114 10.74 5.56 4.50
N SER A 115 9.52 6.02 4.76
CA SER A 115 8.36 5.72 3.92
C SER A 115 7.95 6.96 3.14
N HIS A 116 8.39 7.04 1.89
CA HIS A 116 8.13 8.16 0.98
C HIS A 116 6.79 7.99 0.26
N ILE A 117 6.42 6.76 -0.08
CA ILE A 117 5.14 6.41 -0.69
C ILE A 117 4.46 5.38 0.21
N SER A 118 3.34 5.75 0.79
CA SER A 118 2.54 4.91 1.67
C SER A 118 1.18 4.64 1.06
N GLY A 119 0.71 3.41 1.16
CA GLY A 119 -0.63 2.99 0.74
C GLY A 119 -1.43 2.56 1.96
N ILE A 120 -2.35 3.41 2.42
CA ILE A 120 -3.14 3.14 3.62
C ILE A 120 -4.50 2.59 3.22
N ASP A 121 -4.82 1.40 3.67
CA ASP A 121 -6.07 0.74 3.36
C ASP A 121 -7.14 1.11 4.40
N LEU A 122 -8.22 1.70 3.90
CA LEU A 122 -9.31 2.26 4.68
C LEU A 122 -10.63 1.58 4.34
N VAL A 123 -11.48 1.43 5.33
CA VAL A 123 -12.89 1.06 5.12
C VAL A 123 -13.80 2.09 5.74
N GLU A 124 -14.91 2.30 5.07
CA GLU A 124 -16.01 3.10 5.54
C GLU A 124 -17.03 2.15 6.18
N GLY A 125 -17.33 2.38 7.46
CA GLY A 125 -18.36 1.70 8.19
C GLY A 125 -19.68 2.47 8.12
N GLU A 126 -20.60 2.16 9.02
CA GLU A 126 -21.83 2.91 9.18
C GLU A 126 -21.57 4.35 9.69
N ASN A 127 -22.47 5.27 9.39
CA ASN A 127 -22.47 6.67 9.87
C ASN A 127 -21.21 7.48 9.47
N ASP A 128 -20.68 7.26 8.27
CA ASP A 128 -19.47 7.93 7.76
C ASP A 128 -18.22 7.70 8.67
N GLU A 129 -18.19 6.65 9.48
CA GLU A 129 -17.00 6.26 10.24
C GLU A 129 -15.96 5.60 9.34
N TRP A 130 -14.71 6.00 9.49
CA TRP A 130 -13.61 5.45 8.72
C TRP A 130 -12.60 4.76 9.62
N PHE A 131 -12.18 3.57 9.20
CA PHE A 131 -11.20 2.76 9.91
C PHE A 131 -10.01 2.44 9.00
N VAL A 132 -8.81 2.54 9.54
CA VAL A 132 -7.63 1.99 8.89
C VAL A 132 -7.64 0.48 9.11
N LEU A 133 -7.38 -0.29 8.06
CA LEU A 133 -7.25 -1.75 8.11
C LEU A 133 -5.80 -2.21 8.10
N GLU A 134 -4.94 -1.49 7.36
CA GLU A 134 -3.56 -1.89 7.12
C GLU A 134 -2.74 -0.68 6.64
N ASP A 135 -1.47 -0.64 7.04
CA ASP A 135 -0.46 0.29 6.54
C ASP A 135 0.46 -0.45 5.57
N ASN A 136 0.43 -0.10 4.29
CA ASN A 136 1.33 -0.68 3.30
C ASN A 136 2.44 0.33 3.00
N LEU A 137 3.65 0.08 3.50
CA LEU A 137 4.75 1.03 3.45
C LEU A 137 5.92 0.60 2.57
N ARG A 138 6.15 -0.71 2.39
CA ARG A 138 7.32 -1.21 1.65
C ARG A 138 7.28 -0.84 0.17
N ILE A 139 6.32 -1.38 -0.57
CA ILE A 139 6.13 -1.20 -2.02
C ILE A 139 4.65 -1.12 -2.39
N PRO A 140 3.90 -0.12 -1.85
CA PRO A 140 2.48 0.00 -2.16
C PRO A 140 2.27 0.13 -3.68
N SER A 141 1.26 -0.57 -4.18
CA SER A 141 0.89 -0.58 -5.59
C SER A 141 -0.56 -0.19 -5.78
N GLY A 142 -0.89 0.28 -6.97
CA GLY A 142 -2.27 0.52 -7.38
C GLY A 142 -2.61 1.95 -7.78
N ALA A 143 -1.68 2.91 -7.68
CA ALA A 143 -1.94 4.31 -8.04
C ALA A 143 -2.18 4.49 -9.56
N SER A 144 -1.58 3.66 -10.39
CA SER A 144 -1.71 3.74 -11.85
C SER A 144 -3.12 3.39 -12.34
N TYR A 145 -3.82 2.50 -11.67
CA TYR A 145 -5.13 2.02 -12.12
C TYR A 145 -6.21 3.13 -12.14
N PRO A 146 -6.46 3.87 -11.03
CA PRO A 146 -7.41 4.98 -11.08
C PRO A 146 -6.97 6.12 -12.00
N LEU A 147 -5.67 6.34 -12.19
CA LEU A 147 -5.16 7.33 -13.13
C LEU A 147 -5.59 7.02 -14.57
N VAL A 148 -5.32 5.79 -15.03
CA VAL A 148 -5.66 5.37 -16.39
C VAL A 148 -7.17 5.25 -16.56
N ALA A 149 -7.88 4.69 -15.59
CA ALA A 149 -9.34 4.55 -15.64
C ALA A 149 -10.02 5.92 -15.76
N ARG A 150 -9.65 6.90 -14.90
CA ARG A 150 -10.19 8.26 -14.96
C ARG A 150 -9.88 8.95 -16.28
N GLN A 151 -8.69 8.77 -16.82
CA GLN A 151 -8.34 9.31 -18.14
C GLN A 151 -9.25 8.76 -19.25
N LEU A 152 -9.56 7.47 -19.21
CA LEU A 152 -10.46 6.85 -20.17
C LEU A 152 -11.91 7.30 -19.96
N CYS A 153 -12.39 7.36 -18.73
CA CYS A 153 -13.73 7.86 -18.41
C CYS A 153 -13.92 9.29 -18.90
N ARG A 154 -12.96 10.18 -18.66
CA ARG A 154 -13.00 11.57 -19.18
C ARG A 154 -13.05 11.66 -20.70
N ARG A 155 -12.43 10.72 -21.42
CA ARG A 155 -12.49 10.67 -22.90
C ARG A 155 -13.83 10.16 -23.41
N CYS A 156 -14.46 9.26 -22.65
CA CYS A 156 -15.75 8.67 -23.03
C CYS A 156 -16.93 9.59 -22.67
N ASP A 157 -16.85 10.29 -21.55
CA ASP A 157 -17.92 11.14 -21.01
C ASP A 157 -17.36 12.47 -20.45
N ALA A 158 -16.89 13.32 -21.35
CA ALA A 158 -16.33 14.62 -20.99
C ALA A 158 -17.36 15.56 -20.34
N GLU A 159 -18.64 15.37 -20.58
CA GLU A 159 -19.70 16.21 -20.04
C GLU A 159 -19.88 15.98 -18.53
N THR A 160 -19.97 14.75 -18.10
CA THR A 160 -20.02 14.39 -16.67
C THR A 160 -18.85 14.99 -15.90
N PHE A 161 -17.62 14.93 -16.45
CA PHE A 161 -16.44 15.49 -15.78
C PHE A 161 -16.36 17.02 -15.80
N ARG A 162 -17.06 17.70 -16.71
CA ARG A 162 -17.16 19.15 -16.67
C ARG A 162 -18.18 19.64 -15.63
N ASN A 163 -19.22 18.87 -15.44
CA ASN A 163 -20.35 19.26 -14.61
C ASN A 163 -20.21 18.80 -13.14
N THR A 164 -19.25 17.91 -12.85
CA THR A 164 -19.00 17.42 -11.49
C THR A 164 -17.68 18.00 -10.97
N PRO A 165 -17.69 18.66 -9.80
CA PRO A 165 -16.49 19.27 -9.21
C PRO A 165 -15.61 18.19 -8.55
N ILE A 166 -14.87 17.47 -9.37
CA ILE A 166 -13.98 16.37 -8.93
C ILE A 166 -12.56 16.89 -8.85
N ALA A 167 -11.88 16.62 -7.74
CA ALA A 167 -10.46 16.93 -7.56
C ALA A 167 -9.60 16.25 -8.65
N ASP A 168 -8.59 16.97 -9.14
CA ASP A 168 -7.71 16.46 -10.19
C ASP A 168 -6.75 15.39 -9.61
N ASN A 169 -6.71 14.26 -10.27
CA ASN A 169 -5.83 13.16 -9.89
C ASN A 169 -4.59 13.00 -10.80
N ARG A 170 -4.46 13.82 -11.83
CA ARG A 170 -3.40 13.68 -12.87
C ARG A 170 -2.00 13.99 -12.37
N ASP A 171 -1.87 14.67 -11.25
CA ASP A 171 -0.62 15.17 -10.69
C ASP A 171 0.19 14.11 -9.91
N TYR A 172 -0.26 12.85 -9.82
CA TYR A 172 0.45 11.80 -9.07
C TYR A 172 1.89 11.60 -9.56
N GLY A 173 2.09 11.53 -10.88
CA GLY A 173 3.43 11.40 -11.46
C GLY A 173 4.34 12.58 -11.12
N GLU A 174 3.80 13.79 -11.11
CA GLU A 174 4.53 15.00 -10.71
C GLU A 174 4.84 15.00 -9.20
N ARG A 175 3.91 14.54 -8.36
CA ARG A 175 4.17 14.35 -6.92
C ARG A 175 5.29 13.33 -6.70
N LEU A 176 5.24 12.19 -7.39
CA LEU A 176 6.30 11.19 -7.33
C LEU A 176 7.65 11.76 -7.80
N ARG A 177 7.66 12.53 -8.87
CA ARG A 177 8.86 13.23 -9.35
C ARG A 177 9.44 14.18 -8.30
N ARG A 178 8.58 14.94 -7.60
CA ARG A 178 9.01 15.83 -6.52
C ARG A 178 9.60 15.07 -5.32
N VAL A 179 8.98 13.94 -4.94
CA VAL A 179 9.51 13.08 -3.87
C VAL A 179 10.89 12.55 -4.25
N LEU A 180 11.04 11.99 -5.45
CA LEU A 180 12.33 11.49 -5.93
C LEU A 180 13.37 12.62 -6.01
N GLY A 181 12.98 13.79 -6.51
CA GLY A 181 13.87 14.95 -6.60
C GLY A 181 14.30 15.49 -5.24
N HIS A 182 13.44 15.39 -4.21
CA HIS A 182 13.76 15.85 -2.86
C HIS A 182 14.89 15.05 -2.21
N VAL A 183 14.94 13.74 -2.45
CA VAL A 183 15.94 12.84 -1.86
C VAL A 183 17.09 12.52 -2.80
N ASN A 184 17.04 12.95 -4.06
CA ASN A 184 18.06 12.67 -5.08
C ASN A 184 19.42 13.25 -4.67
N THR A 185 20.43 12.40 -4.61
CA THR A 185 21.80 12.75 -4.20
C THR A 185 22.66 13.28 -5.37
N GLY A 186 22.07 13.43 -6.55
CA GLY A 186 22.71 13.88 -7.79
C GLY A 186 22.74 12.78 -8.85
N GLY A 187 22.13 13.02 -10.00
CA GLY A 187 22.03 12.07 -11.11
C GLY A 187 20.60 11.72 -11.50
N LEU A 188 20.42 10.57 -12.16
CA LEU A 188 19.14 10.10 -12.63
C LEU A 188 18.22 9.66 -11.49
N ASN A 189 16.90 9.83 -11.71
CA ASN A 189 15.89 9.07 -10.99
C ASN A 189 15.61 7.77 -11.75
N VAL A 190 15.61 6.66 -11.06
CA VAL A 190 15.39 5.31 -11.61
C VAL A 190 14.22 4.64 -10.93
N VAL A 191 13.36 3.96 -11.68
CA VAL A 191 12.43 2.96 -11.17
C VAL A 191 13.06 1.60 -11.37
N LEU A 192 13.46 0.96 -10.29
CA LEU A 192 14.04 -0.39 -10.31
C LEU A 192 12.91 -1.43 -10.31
N THR A 193 12.78 -2.14 -11.42
CA THR A 193 11.80 -3.19 -11.62
C THR A 193 12.45 -4.57 -11.67
N PRO A 194 11.84 -5.63 -11.08
CA PRO A 194 12.31 -7.00 -11.27
C PRO A 194 11.96 -7.57 -12.66
N GLY A 195 11.38 -6.75 -13.54
CA GLY A 195 11.09 -7.12 -14.93
C GLY A 195 9.62 -7.48 -15.17
N ARG A 196 9.36 -7.85 -16.42
CA ARG A 196 8.00 -8.01 -16.99
C ARG A 196 7.13 -9.11 -16.37
N TYR A 197 7.72 -10.03 -15.62
CA TYR A 197 6.98 -11.09 -14.93
C TYR A 197 6.47 -10.67 -13.54
N ASN A 198 6.71 -9.43 -13.14
CA ASN A 198 6.13 -8.91 -11.91
C ASN A 198 4.65 -8.57 -12.12
N ALA A 199 3.82 -8.90 -11.13
CA ALA A 199 2.37 -8.66 -11.15
C ALA A 199 1.99 -7.19 -11.40
N ALA A 200 2.82 -6.25 -10.97
CA ALA A 200 2.61 -4.81 -11.09
C ALA A 200 3.48 -4.16 -12.18
N TYR A 201 4.04 -4.92 -13.14
CA TYR A 201 4.96 -4.36 -14.14
C TYR A 201 4.36 -3.22 -14.96
N PHE A 202 3.06 -3.29 -15.28
CA PHE A 202 2.35 -2.17 -15.90
C PHE A 202 2.51 -0.88 -15.09
N GLU A 203 2.32 -0.95 -13.77
CA GLU A 203 2.47 0.22 -12.89
C GLU A 203 3.91 0.74 -12.88
N HIS A 204 4.91 -0.15 -12.89
CA HIS A 204 6.32 0.25 -12.91
C HIS A 204 6.63 1.10 -14.14
N THR A 205 6.21 0.64 -15.32
CA THR A 205 6.41 1.35 -16.59
C THR A 205 5.65 2.67 -16.63
N TYR A 206 4.39 2.65 -16.21
CA TYR A 206 3.52 3.82 -16.21
C TYR A 206 4.03 4.92 -15.27
N LEU A 207 4.41 4.56 -14.04
CA LEU A 207 4.89 5.53 -13.07
C LEU A 207 6.30 6.05 -13.43
N ALA A 208 7.17 5.23 -14.01
CA ALA A 208 8.46 5.69 -14.52
C ALA A 208 8.27 6.78 -15.58
N GLU A 209 7.40 6.54 -16.57
CA GLU A 209 7.05 7.52 -17.60
C GLU A 209 6.48 8.81 -16.99
N LYS A 210 5.50 8.69 -16.08
CA LYS A 210 4.81 9.86 -15.51
C LYS A 210 5.68 10.68 -14.55
N ALA A 211 6.65 10.05 -13.89
CA ALA A 211 7.61 10.74 -13.03
C ALA A 211 8.86 11.23 -13.77
N GLY A 212 9.00 10.91 -15.06
CA GLY A 212 10.20 11.23 -15.84
C GLY A 212 11.45 10.49 -15.32
N ALA A 213 11.27 9.29 -14.80
CA ALA A 213 12.34 8.43 -14.31
C ALA A 213 12.70 7.35 -15.33
N VAL A 214 13.93 6.87 -15.28
CA VAL A 214 14.37 5.74 -16.11
C VAL A 214 13.82 4.45 -15.51
N LEU A 215 13.13 3.64 -16.30
CA LEU A 215 12.80 2.27 -15.91
C LEU A 215 14.04 1.41 -16.12
N ALA A 216 14.53 0.76 -15.09
CA ALA A 216 15.71 -0.11 -15.18
C ALA A 216 15.45 -1.47 -14.54
N GLU A 217 15.96 -2.51 -15.17
CA GLU A 217 16.12 -3.85 -14.61
C GLU A 217 17.50 -3.96 -13.92
N PRO A 218 17.70 -4.90 -12.97
CA PRO A 218 18.92 -5.00 -12.17
C PRO A 218 20.21 -5.06 -12.97
N GLN A 219 20.21 -5.77 -14.10
CA GLN A 219 21.40 -5.93 -14.96
C GLN A 219 21.86 -4.65 -15.67
N GLU A 220 20.99 -3.62 -15.70
CA GLU A 220 21.30 -2.30 -16.23
C GLU A 220 21.93 -1.37 -15.19
N LEU A 221 21.95 -1.80 -13.91
CA LEU A 221 22.50 -1.05 -12.78
C LEU A 221 23.76 -1.73 -12.24
N PHE A 222 24.69 -0.92 -11.78
CA PHE A 222 25.91 -1.43 -11.12
C PHE A 222 26.48 -0.37 -10.17
N VAL A 223 27.18 -0.83 -9.15
CA VAL A 223 27.87 0.02 -8.18
C VAL A 223 29.36 0.02 -8.46
N GLU A 224 29.96 1.19 -8.44
CA GLU A 224 31.40 1.43 -8.55
C GLU A 224 31.77 2.59 -7.63
N ASP A 225 32.81 2.41 -6.82
CA ASP A 225 33.25 3.41 -5.83
C ASP A 225 32.11 3.95 -4.96
N GLU A 226 31.29 3.03 -4.41
CA GLU A 226 30.11 3.34 -3.58
C GLU A 226 29.12 4.30 -4.24
N ARG A 227 29.03 4.30 -5.58
CA ARG A 227 28.07 5.08 -6.36
C ARG A 227 27.31 4.19 -7.31
N LEU A 228 26.02 4.41 -7.42
CA LEU A 228 25.15 3.66 -8.33
C LEU A 228 25.17 4.29 -9.71
N TYR A 229 25.27 3.46 -10.72
CA TYR A 229 25.25 3.87 -12.13
C TYR A 229 24.24 3.07 -12.93
N TYR A 230 23.65 3.75 -13.91
CA TYR A 230 22.84 3.15 -14.97
C TYR A 230 23.68 3.00 -16.23
N ARG A 231 23.59 1.82 -16.85
CA ARG A 231 24.26 1.49 -18.12
C ARG A 231 23.30 1.75 -19.26
N GLY A 232 23.20 3.01 -19.68
CA GLY A 232 22.35 3.44 -20.80
C GLY A 232 23.05 3.41 -22.14
N HIS A 233 22.31 3.69 -23.20
CA HIS A 233 22.86 3.80 -24.56
C HIS A 233 23.93 4.90 -24.68
N SER A 234 23.83 5.95 -23.88
CA SER A 234 24.80 7.05 -23.82
C SER A 234 25.98 6.78 -22.90
N GLY A 235 26.15 5.54 -22.45
CA GLY A 235 27.20 5.13 -21.53
C GLY A 235 26.78 5.14 -20.06
N LYS A 236 27.77 5.19 -19.17
CA LYS A 236 27.59 5.20 -17.72
C LYS A 236 27.00 6.52 -17.23
N GLN A 237 25.88 6.47 -16.51
CA GLN A 237 25.20 7.64 -15.94
C GLN A 237 24.98 7.45 -14.44
N LEU A 238 25.30 8.46 -13.65
CA LEU A 238 25.12 8.45 -12.20
C LEU A 238 23.62 8.40 -11.84
N VAL A 239 23.26 7.58 -10.86
CA VAL A 239 21.91 7.46 -10.31
C VAL A 239 21.89 8.07 -8.90
N GLY A 240 21.02 9.04 -8.67
CA GLY A 240 20.88 9.71 -7.39
C GLY A 240 19.69 9.24 -6.55
N ALA A 241 18.65 8.71 -7.18
CA ALA A 241 17.50 8.14 -6.47
C ALA A 241 16.94 6.91 -7.21
N VAL A 242 16.59 5.88 -6.43
CA VAL A 242 15.97 4.64 -6.91
C VAL A 242 14.61 4.46 -6.27
N TYR A 243 13.53 4.49 -7.06
CA TYR A 243 12.24 4.01 -6.63
C TYR A 243 12.17 2.50 -6.84
N ARG A 244 12.35 1.74 -5.76
CA ARG A 244 12.39 0.27 -5.81
C ARG A 244 11.00 -0.32 -5.93
N ARG A 245 10.88 -1.36 -6.77
CA ARG A 245 9.64 -2.14 -6.92
C ARG A 245 9.86 -3.61 -6.59
N LEU A 246 10.75 -3.89 -5.65
CA LEU A 246 11.07 -5.21 -5.11
C LEU A 246 11.28 -5.12 -3.60
N SER A 247 11.04 -6.24 -2.90
CA SER A 247 11.17 -6.35 -1.44
C SER A 247 12.64 -6.26 -1.01
N ASP A 248 12.85 -5.90 0.25
CA ASP A 248 14.17 -5.67 0.84
C ASP A 248 15.11 -6.86 0.67
N GLU A 249 14.61 -8.08 0.89
CA GLU A 249 15.40 -9.31 0.80
C GLU A 249 16.04 -9.55 -0.58
N PHE A 250 15.45 -8.99 -1.64
CA PHE A 250 15.96 -9.12 -3.00
C PHE A 250 16.80 -7.94 -3.46
N LEU A 251 16.88 -6.86 -2.67
CA LEU A 251 17.41 -5.58 -3.11
C LEU A 251 18.92 -5.61 -3.40
N ASP A 252 19.69 -6.31 -2.56
CA ASP A 252 21.13 -6.45 -2.69
C ASP A 252 21.56 -7.86 -2.28
N PRO A 253 22.02 -8.71 -3.23
CA PRO A 253 22.43 -10.09 -2.93
C PRO A 253 23.65 -10.19 -2.01
N LEU A 254 24.45 -9.14 -1.87
CA LEU A 254 25.63 -9.14 -0.98
C LEU A 254 25.28 -8.69 0.45
N CYS A 255 24.08 -8.14 0.66
CA CYS A 255 23.64 -7.68 1.99
C CYS A 255 22.51 -8.54 2.56
N PHE A 256 21.61 -9.03 1.70
CA PHE A 256 20.41 -9.75 2.10
C PHE A 256 20.41 -11.19 1.59
N ARG A 257 19.60 -11.49 0.61
CA ARG A 257 19.42 -12.82 0.07
C ARG A 257 20.42 -13.12 -1.05
N ALA A 258 21.40 -13.96 -0.79
CA ALA A 258 22.54 -14.22 -1.69
C ALA A 258 22.17 -14.84 -3.05
N ASP A 259 21.02 -15.51 -3.16
CA ASP A 259 20.51 -16.09 -4.40
C ASP A 259 19.60 -15.14 -5.19
N SER A 260 19.48 -13.87 -4.79
CA SER A 260 18.69 -12.87 -5.50
C SER A 260 19.30 -12.57 -6.87
N LEU A 261 18.51 -12.84 -7.93
CA LEU A 261 18.86 -12.49 -9.31
C LEU A 261 18.20 -11.18 -9.78
N ILE A 262 17.37 -10.55 -8.92
CA ILE A 262 16.59 -9.35 -9.21
C ILE A 262 17.02 -8.14 -8.40
N GLY A 263 18.13 -8.24 -7.67
CA GLY A 263 18.75 -7.17 -6.91
C GLY A 263 19.99 -6.59 -7.60
N VAL A 264 20.52 -5.51 -7.04
CA VAL A 264 21.73 -4.83 -7.52
C VAL A 264 22.86 -5.05 -6.51
N PRO A 265 23.93 -5.81 -6.87
CA PRO A 265 25.03 -6.06 -5.95
C PRO A 265 25.68 -4.75 -5.48
N ASN A 266 26.01 -4.66 -4.19
CA ASN A 266 26.59 -3.48 -3.52
C ASN A 266 25.69 -2.24 -3.47
N LEU A 267 24.39 -2.33 -3.80
CA LEU A 267 23.49 -1.19 -3.67
C LEU A 267 23.47 -0.64 -2.24
N MET A 268 23.50 -1.53 -1.24
CA MET A 268 23.51 -1.13 0.17
C MET A 268 24.82 -0.43 0.59
N SER A 269 25.94 -0.66 -0.07
CA SER A 269 27.17 0.11 0.20
C SER A 269 27.02 1.56 -0.29
N ALA A 270 26.48 1.76 -1.50
CA ALA A 270 26.21 3.09 -2.04
C ALA A 270 25.16 3.85 -1.21
N TYR A 271 24.11 3.14 -0.75
CA TYR A 271 23.06 3.68 0.12
C TYR A 271 23.63 4.10 1.49
N ARG A 272 24.45 3.25 2.14
CA ARG A 272 25.10 3.53 3.42
C ARG A 272 26.06 4.69 3.34
N ALA A 273 26.75 4.84 2.21
CA ALA A 273 27.64 5.99 1.95
C ALA A 273 26.86 7.30 1.66
N GLY A 274 25.52 7.25 1.57
CA GLY A 274 24.69 8.43 1.28
C GLY A 274 24.77 8.88 -0.19
N ASN A 275 25.31 8.05 -1.08
CA ASN A 275 25.53 8.38 -2.50
C ASN A 275 24.32 8.06 -3.40
N VAL A 276 23.31 7.39 -2.88
CA VAL A 276 22.04 7.11 -3.56
C VAL A 276 20.91 7.05 -2.55
N ALA A 277 19.75 7.61 -2.90
CA ALA A 277 18.53 7.42 -2.14
C ALA A 277 17.76 6.18 -2.64
N VAL A 278 17.20 5.39 -1.73
CA VAL A 278 16.30 4.28 -2.04
C VAL A 278 14.90 4.61 -1.50
N VAL A 279 13.92 4.64 -2.37
CA VAL A 279 12.53 5.03 -2.11
C VAL A 279 11.62 3.79 -2.32
N ASN A 280 10.92 3.27 -1.34
CA ASN A 280 11.01 3.54 0.08
C ASN A 280 12.30 2.97 0.66
N ALA A 281 12.77 3.55 1.76
CA ALA A 281 14.03 3.16 2.36
C ALA A 281 14.05 1.68 2.79
N PRO A 282 15.18 0.98 2.63
CA PRO A 282 15.35 -0.37 3.17
C PRO A 282 15.06 -0.39 4.68
N GLY A 283 14.40 -1.44 5.13
CA GLY A 283 14.03 -1.60 6.54
C GLY A 283 12.70 -0.93 6.94
N ASN A 284 12.06 -0.15 6.06
CA ASN A 284 10.77 0.46 6.40
C ASN A 284 9.64 -0.58 6.61
N GLY A 285 9.88 -1.82 6.21
CA GLY A 285 9.01 -2.95 6.50
C GLY A 285 8.76 -3.21 8.00
N ALA A 286 9.61 -2.68 8.87
CA ALA A 286 9.38 -2.74 10.31
C ALA A 286 8.07 -2.04 10.74
N ALA A 287 7.65 -1.00 10.03
CA ALA A 287 6.38 -0.31 10.28
C ALA A 287 5.19 -0.87 9.45
N ASP A 288 5.45 -1.80 8.54
CA ASP A 288 4.48 -2.49 7.69
C ASP A 288 3.95 -3.78 8.36
N ASP A 289 4.47 -4.14 9.54
CA ASP A 289 4.10 -5.29 10.34
C ASP A 289 2.71 -5.09 10.96
N LYS A 290 1.82 -6.08 10.79
CA LYS A 290 0.45 -5.99 11.31
C LYS A 290 0.38 -5.90 12.84
N GLY A 291 1.40 -6.39 13.56
CA GLY A 291 1.49 -6.19 15.00
C GLY A 291 1.85 -4.74 15.36
N ILE A 292 2.71 -4.09 14.57
CA ILE A 292 3.06 -2.68 14.74
C ILE A 292 1.88 -1.76 14.47
N TYR A 293 1.02 -2.10 13.52
CA TYR A 293 -0.23 -1.39 13.24
C TYR A 293 -1.05 -1.11 14.52
N TYR A 294 -1.10 -2.05 15.46
CA TYR A 294 -1.82 -1.87 16.74
C TYR A 294 -1.33 -0.64 17.52
N PHE A 295 -0.05 -0.33 17.44
CA PHE A 295 0.57 0.75 18.21
C PHE A 295 0.52 2.10 17.52
N VAL A 296 0.11 2.19 16.25
CA VAL A 296 0.15 3.45 15.50
C VAL A 296 -0.63 4.59 16.16
N PRO A 297 -1.82 4.39 16.76
CA PRO A 297 -2.48 5.44 17.53
C PRO A 297 -1.61 5.97 18.69
N LYS A 298 -0.89 5.08 19.40
CA LYS A 298 0.03 5.47 20.48
C LYS A 298 1.27 6.18 19.95
N MET A 299 1.73 5.83 18.73
CA MET A 299 2.83 6.54 18.05
C MET A 299 2.46 7.99 17.73
N VAL A 300 1.22 8.23 17.28
CA VAL A 300 0.70 9.60 17.06
C VAL A 300 0.76 10.41 18.33
N GLU A 301 0.29 9.85 19.44
CA GLU A 301 0.35 10.52 20.75
C GLU A 301 1.79 10.75 21.21
N TYR A 302 2.65 9.75 21.03
CA TYR A 302 4.03 9.75 21.51
C TYR A 302 4.93 10.72 20.73
N TYR A 303 4.94 10.64 19.41
CA TYR A 303 5.85 11.42 18.57
C TYR A 303 5.30 12.80 18.20
N LEU A 304 3.98 12.91 18.00
CA LEU A 304 3.38 14.16 17.52
C LEU A 304 2.72 14.94 18.66
N ASN A 305 2.53 14.33 19.83
CA ASN A 305 1.77 14.92 20.96
C ASN A 305 0.35 15.35 20.52
N GLU A 306 -0.27 14.55 19.67
CA GLU A 306 -1.59 14.79 19.09
C GLU A 306 -2.53 13.60 19.37
N LYS A 307 -3.83 13.83 19.28
CA LYS A 307 -4.81 12.74 19.31
C LYS A 307 -4.94 12.14 17.89
N PRO A 308 -5.00 10.80 17.76
CA PRO A 308 -5.24 10.16 16.47
C PRO A 308 -6.55 10.62 15.83
N ILE A 309 -6.48 11.11 14.59
CA ILE A 309 -7.66 11.51 13.80
C ILE A 309 -8.35 10.26 13.23
N LEU A 310 -7.56 9.32 12.69
CA LEU A 310 -8.08 8.07 12.15
C LEU A 310 -8.00 6.96 13.19
N LYS A 311 -9.07 6.18 13.27
CA LYS A 311 -9.16 5.00 14.14
C LYS A 311 -8.61 3.76 13.40
N ASN A 312 -7.95 2.87 14.14
CA ASN A 312 -7.74 1.51 13.67
C ASN A 312 -9.05 0.73 13.72
N ALA A 313 -9.23 -0.26 12.85
CA ALA A 313 -10.22 -1.30 13.10
C ALA A 313 -9.95 -1.91 14.49
N PRO A 314 -10.99 -2.21 15.30
CA PRO A 314 -10.79 -2.77 16.63
C PRO A 314 -9.93 -4.02 16.57
N THR A 315 -8.73 -3.96 17.16
CA THR A 315 -7.68 -4.97 17.02
C THR A 315 -7.23 -5.45 18.40
N TYR A 316 -7.01 -6.74 18.52
CA TYR A 316 -6.53 -7.42 19.70
C TYR A 316 -5.19 -8.09 19.39
N LEU A 317 -4.27 -8.00 20.35
CA LEU A 317 -2.99 -8.69 20.31
C LEU A 317 -2.98 -9.86 21.29
N PRO A 318 -3.04 -11.12 20.83
CA PRO A 318 -2.96 -12.30 21.70
C PRO A 318 -1.67 -12.36 22.55
N PHE A 319 -0.71 -11.52 22.26
CA PHE A 319 0.48 -11.28 23.08
C PHE A 319 0.13 -10.80 24.50
N TYR A 320 -0.94 -10.03 24.66
CA TYR A 320 -1.44 -9.58 25.96
C TYR A 320 -2.45 -10.56 26.53
N PRO A 321 -2.38 -10.89 27.84
CA PRO A 321 -3.26 -11.89 28.45
C PRO A 321 -4.76 -11.61 28.27
N ASP A 322 -5.18 -10.36 28.43
CA ASP A 322 -6.59 -9.98 28.31
C ASP A 322 -7.09 -10.11 26.87
N ASP A 323 -6.28 -9.67 25.88
CA ASP A 323 -6.58 -9.84 24.48
C ASP A 323 -6.57 -11.32 24.06
N MET A 324 -5.64 -12.12 24.62
CA MET A 324 -5.62 -13.57 24.40
C MET A 324 -6.93 -14.20 24.87
N ALA A 325 -7.38 -13.89 26.08
CA ALA A 325 -8.64 -14.41 26.61
C ALA A 325 -9.82 -14.04 25.67
N TYR A 326 -9.90 -12.76 25.30
CA TYR A 326 -10.93 -12.30 24.38
C TYR A 326 -10.90 -13.04 23.03
N VAL A 327 -9.72 -13.19 22.43
CA VAL A 327 -9.55 -13.88 21.14
C VAL A 327 -9.92 -15.35 21.25
N GLN A 328 -9.58 -16.02 22.33
CA GLN A 328 -9.96 -17.42 22.55
C GLN A 328 -11.48 -17.62 22.65
N ASP A 329 -12.16 -16.68 23.27
CA ASP A 329 -13.63 -16.76 23.45
C ASP A 329 -14.42 -16.34 22.18
N HIS A 330 -13.83 -15.48 21.32
CA HIS A 330 -14.56 -14.85 20.19
C HIS A 330 -13.91 -15.15 18.83
N ALA A 331 -12.99 -16.12 18.73
CA ALA A 331 -12.26 -16.41 17.49
C ALA A 331 -13.17 -16.68 16.28
N ASP A 332 -14.36 -17.25 16.52
CA ASP A 332 -15.40 -17.52 15.50
C ASP A 332 -15.97 -16.26 14.83
N SER A 333 -15.94 -15.13 15.53
CA SER A 333 -16.45 -13.84 15.05
C SER A 333 -15.37 -12.84 14.64
N LEU A 334 -14.10 -13.22 14.74
CA LEU A 334 -12.95 -12.37 14.45
C LEU A 334 -12.29 -12.70 13.11
N VAL A 335 -11.56 -11.73 12.58
CA VAL A 335 -10.60 -11.92 11.48
C VAL A 335 -9.22 -12.10 12.11
N ILE A 336 -8.63 -13.26 11.93
CA ILE A 336 -7.29 -13.59 12.42
C ILE A 336 -6.30 -13.36 11.28
N LYS A 337 -5.23 -12.63 11.55
CA LYS A 337 -4.21 -12.32 10.55
C LYS A 337 -2.83 -12.74 11.06
N ASP A 338 -2.05 -13.41 10.22
CA ASP A 338 -0.64 -13.65 10.45
C ASP A 338 0.13 -12.34 10.19
N VAL A 339 0.98 -11.93 11.14
CA VAL A 339 1.69 -10.63 11.07
C VAL A 339 2.73 -10.57 9.96
N ALA A 340 3.29 -11.71 9.55
CA ALA A 340 4.34 -11.81 8.57
C ALA A 340 3.81 -11.86 7.12
N GLU A 341 2.54 -12.24 6.93
CA GLU A 341 1.96 -12.43 5.61
C GLU A 341 1.40 -11.14 5.03
N ALA A 342 1.46 -10.99 3.68
CA ALA A 342 0.98 -9.83 2.95
C ALA A 342 0.02 -10.22 1.82
N GLY A 343 -0.67 -9.23 1.20
CA GLY A 343 -1.51 -9.45 0.02
C GLY A 343 -2.78 -10.27 0.27
N GLY A 344 -3.27 -10.33 1.51
CA GLY A 344 -4.46 -11.11 1.90
C GLY A 344 -4.17 -12.60 2.17
N TYR A 345 -2.91 -13.04 2.05
CA TYR A 345 -2.49 -14.34 2.53
C TYR A 345 -2.41 -14.33 4.05
N GLY A 346 -2.71 -15.45 4.70
CA GLY A 346 -2.71 -15.55 6.16
C GLY A 346 -3.87 -14.81 6.86
N VAL A 347 -4.89 -14.35 6.11
CA VAL A 347 -6.13 -13.77 6.65
C VAL A 347 -7.19 -14.84 6.74
N VAL A 348 -7.68 -15.10 7.94
CA VAL A 348 -8.67 -16.14 8.21
C VAL A 348 -9.88 -15.52 8.91
N PHE A 349 -11.06 -15.69 8.35
CA PHE A 349 -12.31 -15.37 9.01
C PHE A 349 -12.72 -16.54 9.88
N GLY A 350 -12.79 -16.34 11.20
CA GLY A 350 -13.16 -17.40 12.13
C GLY A 350 -14.52 -18.03 11.82
N SER A 351 -15.48 -17.22 11.36
CA SER A 351 -16.81 -17.68 10.95
C SER A 351 -16.83 -18.61 9.74
N SER A 352 -15.76 -18.67 8.97
CA SER A 352 -15.64 -19.55 7.80
C SER A 352 -14.98 -20.90 8.09
N LEU A 353 -14.50 -21.09 9.33
CA LEU A 353 -13.79 -22.30 9.71
C LEU A 353 -14.72 -23.39 10.26
N GLU A 354 -14.44 -24.62 9.88
CA GLU A 354 -15.00 -25.78 10.54
C GLU A 354 -14.55 -25.83 12.03
N PRO A 355 -15.39 -26.30 12.96
CA PRO A 355 -15.09 -26.26 14.39
C PRO A 355 -13.71 -26.81 14.78
N LYS A 356 -13.30 -27.93 14.16
CA LYS A 356 -11.97 -28.53 14.42
C LYS A 356 -10.84 -27.61 14.00
N LYS A 357 -10.95 -26.99 12.83
CA LYS A 357 -9.93 -26.04 12.31
C LYS A 357 -9.85 -24.78 13.17
N LEU A 358 -10.99 -24.33 13.70
CA LEU A 358 -11.04 -23.20 14.61
C LEU A 358 -10.30 -23.53 15.92
N GLU A 359 -10.52 -24.70 16.49
CA GLU A 359 -9.79 -25.13 17.71
C GLU A 359 -8.28 -25.32 17.44
N ASP A 360 -7.89 -25.86 16.29
CA ASP A 360 -6.49 -25.96 15.89
C ASP A 360 -5.86 -24.55 15.76
N LEU A 361 -6.57 -23.57 15.19
CA LEU A 361 -6.12 -22.19 15.09
C LEU A 361 -5.99 -21.55 16.50
N LYS A 362 -6.97 -21.73 17.37
CA LYS A 362 -6.91 -21.25 18.76
C LYS A 362 -5.69 -21.84 19.51
N ALA A 363 -5.41 -23.12 19.31
CA ALA A 363 -4.24 -23.77 19.90
C ALA A 363 -2.93 -23.18 19.35
N LEU A 364 -2.88 -22.89 18.05
CA LEU A 364 -1.72 -22.26 17.42
C LEU A 364 -1.51 -20.83 17.94
N ILE A 365 -2.56 -20.02 18.07
CA ILE A 365 -2.50 -18.67 18.65
C ILE A 365 -1.95 -18.70 20.08
N ARG A 366 -2.40 -19.65 20.91
CA ARG A 366 -1.85 -19.81 22.28
C ARG A 366 -0.35 -20.13 22.28
N ARG A 367 0.11 -20.93 21.32
CA ARG A 367 1.52 -21.34 21.23
C ARG A 367 2.40 -20.24 20.65
N GLU A 368 1.88 -19.44 19.72
CA GLU A 368 2.63 -18.43 18.97
C GLU A 368 1.92 -17.06 19.01
N PRO A 369 1.70 -16.47 20.21
CA PRO A 369 0.82 -15.30 20.38
C PRO A 369 1.31 -14.05 19.63
N ARG A 370 2.63 -13.88 19.46
CA ARG A 370 3.22 -12.75 18.72
C ARG A 370 2.93 -12.82 17.22
N ARG A 371 2.70 -14.02 16.71
CA ARG A 371 2.51 -14.27 15.28
C ARG A 371 1.15 -13.78 14.75
N PHE A 372 0.18 -13.54 15.62
CA PHE A 372 -1.18 -13.25 15.21
C PHE A 372 -1.69 -11.93 15.77
N ILE A 373 -2.52 -11.27 14.95
CA ILE A 373 -3.46 -10.27 15.44
C ILE A 373 -4.87 -10.74 15.15
N ALA A 374 -5.82 -10.27 15.95
CA ALA A 374 -7.24 -10.51 15.73
C ALA A 374 -7.97 -9.17 15.60
N GLN A 375 -8.83 -9.04 14.61
CA GLN A 375 -9.61 -7.82 14.38
C GLN A 375 -11.10 -8.15 14.40
N LYS A 376 -11.91 -7.23 14.94
CA LYS A 376 -13.36 -7.29 14.71
C LYS A 376 -13.64 -7.17 13.23
N VAL A 377 -14.59 -7.95 12.74
CA VAL A 377 -15.13 -7.74 11.41
C VAL A 377 -15.80 -6.37 11.40
N VAL A 378 -15.21 -5.43 10.67
CA VAL A 378 -15.87 -4.14 10.41
C VAL A 378 -16.94 -4.39 9.35
N ASP A 379 -18.13 -3.92 9.58
CA ASP A 379 -19.19 -3.99 8.57
C ASP A 379 -18.95 -2.87 7.55
N PHE A 380 -18.40 -3.26 6.39
CA PHE A 380 -18.05 -2.33 5.32
C PHE A 380 -19.30 -1.77 4.68
N LEU A 381 -19.31 -0.48 4.39
CA LEU A 381 -20.30 0.10 3.52
C LEU A 381 -20.28 -0.59 2.15
N CYS A 382 -21.46 -1.07 1.71
CA CYS A 382 -21.61 -1.62 0.38
C CYS A 382 -21.79 -0.50 -0.64
N LEU A 383 -20.96 -0.50 -1.67
CA LEU A 383 -21.09 0.44 -2.80
C LEU A 383 -21.89 -0.17 -3.94
N PRO A 384 -22.72 0.61 -4.64
CA PRO A 384 -23.36 0.17 -5.87
C PRO A 384 -22.28 -0.20 -6.89
N THR A 385 -22.36 -1.42 -7.42
CA THR A 385 -21.32 -1.99 -8.28
C THR A 385 -21.97 -2.65 -9.48
N PHE A 386 -21.48 -2.34 -10.69
CA PHE A 386 -22.00 -2.91 -11.92
C PHE A 386 -21.30 -4.23 -12.25
N ILE A 387 -22.02 -5.33 -12.11
CA ILE A 387 -21.54 -6.69 -12.39
C ILE A 387 -22.57 -7.40 -13.26
N ASP A 388 -22.12 -7.99 -14.36
CA ASP A 388 -22.91 -8.83 -15.26
C ASP A 388 -24.26 -8.18 -15.68
N GLY A 389 -24.24 -6.88 -15.97
CA GLY A 389 -25.40 -6.14 -16.45
C GLY A 389 -26.34 -5.61 -15.36
N GLN A 390 -26.02 -5.82 -14.09
CA GLN A 390 -26.84 -5.38 -12.95
C GLN A 390 -26.04 -4.53 -11.97
N ILE A 391 -26.71 -3.61 -11.31
CA ILE A 391 -26.14 -2.85 -10.18
C ILE A 391 -26.47 -3.62 -8.90
N VAL A 392 -25.41 -4.10 -8.23
CA VAL A 392 -25.50 -4.88 -7.00
C VAL A 392 -24.63 -4.27 -5.92
N PRO A 393 -25.02 -4.33 -4.63
CA PRO A 393 -24.17 -3.85 -3.54
C PRO A 393 -22.97 -4.77 -3.35
N ARG A 394 -21.77 -4.19 -3.21
CA ARG A 394 -20.53 -4.93 -2.92
C ARG A 394 -19.70 -4.20 -1.88
N LYS A 395 -19.12 -4.96 -0.96
CA LYS A 395 -18.16 -4.45 0.01
C LYS A 395 -16.95 -3.89 -0.71
N ALA A 396 -16.48 -2.73 -0.27
CA ALA A 396 -15.36 -2.04 -0.89
C ALA A 396 -14.46 -1.38 0.15
N ASP A 397 -13.18 -1.34 -0.14
CA ASP A 397 -12.18 -0.56 0.59
C ASP A 397 -11.61 0.58 -0.25
N LEU A 398 -10.74 1.37 0.36
CA LEU A 398 -10.01 2.44 -0.29
C LEU A 398 -8.54 2.34 0.07
N ARG A 399 -7.66 2.16 -0.90
CA ARG A 399 -6.23 2.43 -0.72
C ARG A 399 -5.97 3.88 -1.04
N ALA A 400 -5.72 4.69 0.00
CA ALA A 400 -5.26 6.05 -0.14
C ALA A 400 -3.73 6.08 -0.27
N PHE A 401 -3.21 7.00 -1.08
CA PHE A 401 -1.77 7.16 -1.27
C PHE A 401 -1.28 8.45 -0.62
N VAL A 402 -0.26 8.31 0.22
CA VAL A 402 0.42 9.41 0.90
C VAL A 402 1.86 9.48 0.38
N LEU A 403 2.29 10.67 0.03
CA LEU A 403 3.63 10.91 -0.51
C LEU A 403 4.38 11.86 0.42
N SER A 404 5.49 11.40 0.99
CA SER A 404 6.34 12.15 1.92
C SER A 404 7.63 12.57 1.23
N GLY A 405 7.86 13.87 1.20
CA GLY A 405 9.05 14.52 0.64
C GLY A 405 9.37 15.75 1.49
N ALA A 406 9.49 16.93 0.89
CA ALA A 406 9.63 18.19 1.64
C ALA A 406 8.44 18.44 2.60
N ARG A 407 7.32 17.83 2.33
CA ARG A 407 6.12 17.76 3.19
C ARG A 407 5.38 16.46 2.89
N THR A 408 4.51 16.03 3.80
CA THR A 408 3.62 14.89 3.60
C THR A 408 2.35 15.37 2.90
N GLU A 409 2.05 14.78 1.75
CA GLU A 409 0.90 15.12 0.91
C GLU A 409 0.04 13.88 0.66
N VAL A 410 -1.27 13.99 0.80
CA VAL A 410 -2.22 12.96 0.41
C VAL A 410 -2.69 13.22 -1.02
N TRP A 411 -2.64 12.20 -1.87
CA TRP A 411 -3.13 12.33 -3.24
C TRP A 411 -4.67 12.34 -3.24
N PRO A 412 -5.33 13.36 -3.86
CA PRO A 412 -6.79 13.51 -3.80
C PRO A 412 -7.52 12.51 -4.71
N SER A 413 -7.23 11.25 -4.52
CA SER A 413 -7.81 10.08 -5.17
C SER A 413 -7.38 8.83 -4.40
N GLY A 414 -7.67 7.65 -4.94
CA GLY A 414 -7.23 6.38 -4.38
C GLY A 414 -7.71 5.22 -5.22
N LEU A 415 -7.24 4.04 -4.89
CA LEU A 415 -7.72 2.80 -5.47
C LEU A 415 -8.86 2.24 -4.62
N THR A 416 -10.10 2.45 -5.04
CA THR A 416 -11.24 1.74 -4.46
C THR A 416 -11.29 0.33 -5.04
N ARG A 417 -11.20 -0.68 -4.16
CA ARG A 417 -11.33 -2.10 -4.54
C ARG A 417 -12.67 -2.63 -4.08
N TYR A 418 -13.27 -3.52 -4.84
CA TYR A 418 -14.54 -4.14 -4.46
C TYR A 418 -14.48 -5.65 -4.59
N SER A 419 -15.24 -6.35 -3.73
CA SER A 419 -15.42 -7.79 -3.84
C SER A 419 -16.37 -8.14 -5.00
N ARG A 420 -16.04 -9.14 -5.80
CA ARG A 420 -16.96 -9.67 -6.81
C ARG A 420 -17.96 -10.68 -6.24
N GLU A 421 -17.59 -11.32 -5.13
CA GLU A 421 -18.43 -12.29 -4.46
C GLU A 421 -19.38 -11.59 -3.47
N GLU A 422 -20.64 -12.03 -3.44
CA GLU A 422 -21.64 -11.52 -2.53
C GLU A 422 -21.27 -11.84 -1.08
N GLY A 423 -21.39 -10.83 -0.20
CA GLY A 423 -21.10 -10.98 1.22
C GLY A 423 -19.60 -11.07 1.58
N SER A 424 -18.70 -11.30 0.62
CA SER A 424 -17.28 -11.40 0.90
C SER A 424 -16.69 -10.04 1.27
N ALA A 425 -15.92 -10.01 2.37
CA ALA A 425 -15.12 -8.86 2.78
C ALA A 425 -13.71 -8.86 2.16
N ILE A 426 -13.38 -9.86 1.33
CA ILE A 426 -12.09 -9.95 0.65
C ILE A 426 -12.19 -9.16 -0.64
N VAL A 427 -11.53 -8.00 -0.68
CA VAL A 427 -11.54 -7.05 -1.81
C VAL A 427 -10.22 -7.05 -2.60
N ASN A 428 -9.22 -7.81 -2.17
CA ASN A 428 -7.88 -7.79 -2.74
C ASN A 428 -7.86 -8.21 -4.22
N SER A 429 -7.09 -7.48 -5.01
CA SER A 429 -6.85 -7.77 -6.42
C SER A 429 -6.31 -9.18 -6.66
N SER A 430 -5.46 -9.67 -5.73
CA SER A 430 -4.89 -11.02 -5.75
C SER A 430 -5.94 -12.13 -5.62
N GLN A 431 -7.11 -11.84 -5.07
CA GLN A 431 -8.20 -12.81 -4.88
C GLN A 431 -9.41 -12.59 -5.79
N GLY A 432 -9.25 -11.76 -6.83
CA GLY A 432 -10.26 -11.63 -7.86
C GLY A 432 -11.19 -10.45 -7.76
N GLY A 433 -10.95 -9.53 -6.85
CA GLY A 433 -11.66 -8.26 -6.76
C GLY A 433 -11.56 -7.43 -8.04
N GLY A 434 -12.38 -6.40 -8.14
CA GLY A 434 -12.31 -5.36 -9.16
C GLY A 434 -11.97 -4.00 -8.54
N PHE A 435 -11.94 -2.97 -9.39
CA PHE A 435 -11.67 -1.62 -8.91
C PHE A 435 -12.62 -0.59 -9.51
N LYS A 436 -12.74 0.54 -8.81
CA LYS A 436 -13.50 1.73 -9.18
C LYS A 436 -12.60 2.96 -9.16
N ASP A 437 -13.01 3.99 -9.87
CA ASP A 437 -12.43 5.31 -9.67
C ASP A 437 -12.92 5.93 -8.34
N THR A 438 -12.07 6.69 -7.67
CA THR A 438 -12.40 7.41 -6.44
C THR A 438 -12.51 8.90 -6.73
N TRP A 439 -13.71 9.44 -6.67
CA TRP A 439 -14.01 10.86 -6.89
C TRP A 439 -14.05 11.61 -5.57
N VAL A 440 -13.07 12.44 -5.35
CA VAL A 440 -13.07 13.39 -4.24
C VAL A 440 -13.72 14.66 -4.74
N LEU A 441 -14.79 15.11 -4.10
CA LEU A 441 -15.46 16.37 -4.46
C LEU A 441 -14.64 17.56 -3.94
N SER A 442 -14.50 18.60 -4.80
CA SER A 442 -13.71 19.83 -4.52
C SER A 442 -14.57 20.98 -4.01
#